data_114a6dda281a4be35b16063d9f1b8cfe
#
_entry.id   114a6dda281a4be35b16063d9f1b8cfe
#
_cell.length_a   1.000
_cell.length_b   1.000
_cell.length_c   1.000
_cell.angle_alpha   90.00
_cell.angle_beta   90.00
_cell.angle_gamma   90.00
#
_symmetry.space_group_name_H-M   'P 1'
#
loop_
_entity.id
_entity.type
_entity.pdbx_description
1 polymer ?
#
loop_
_entity_poly.entity_id
_entity_poly.type
_entity_poly.pdbx_seq_one_letter_code
_entity_poly.pdbx_strand_id
1 'polypeptide(L)'
;MNDELDELDQPEGIHGGQFLSASDFKLLWRRRAPSECPGGSGSSECRQNQVFRGEASGKDWLVVERLGKDMSEPIRTFLEATEYLDIEHEAVREFTANSIIGALTDRERAMRLFVAVRDQIWYDPYQVSDDPSHYRASHVLEAGRAYCVPKAVLLTAACRAAGIPARLGFADVRNHLQTDSLRELMSGSDLFVFHGYSSLYIDGRWVKATPAFNRELCARFGVPPVEFDGEHDALMHAFTADGTQHMEYVRDRGVFDDLPLAEILTELQLHYGLLTGASTPAVSDAF
;
A
#
# COMPACT_ATOMS: atom_id res chain seq x y z
N MET A 1 44.97 -6.11 -44.84
CA MET A 1 43.60 -5.67 -45.16
C MET A 1 42.91 -5.66 -43.82
N ASN A 2 42.75 -4.46 -43.32
CA ASN A 2 42.23 -4.05 -42.01
C ASN A 2 40.75 -4.30 -41.96
N ASP A 3 40.26 -4.73 -40.82
CA ASP A 3 38.95 -4.34 -40.36
C ASP A 3 39.01 -4.10 -38.84
N GLU A 4 39.01 -2.81 -38.53
CA GLU A 4 38.73 -2.24 -37.19
C GLU A 4 37.27 -2.50 -36.88
N LEU A 5 37.00 -3.07 -35.71
CA LEU A 5 35.68 -3.08 -35.15
C LEU A 5 35.66 -2.22 -33.88
N ASP A 6 34.81 -1.22 -33.92
CA ASP A 6 34.50 -0.21 -32.93
C ASP A 6 34.28 -0.79 -31.54
N GLU A 7 35.05 -0.28 -30.62
CA GLU A 7 34.85 -0.38 -29.16
C GLU A 7 33.73 0.57 -28.77
N LEU A 8 32.54 0.02 -28.49
CA LEU A 8 31.45 0.78 -27.93
C LEU A 8 31.62 0.85 -26.42
N ASP A 9 31.80 2.08 -26.00
CA ASP A 9 31.89 2.64 -24.66
C ASP A 9 30.81 2.09 -23.73
N GLN A 10 31.22 1.41 -22.65
CA GLN A 10 30.33 1.00 -21.56
C GLN A 10 30.31 2.09 -20.47
N PRO A 11 29.17 2.56 -20.03
CA PRO A 11 29.13 3.51 -18.92
C PRO A 11 29.50 2.83 -17.61
N GLU A 12 30.45 3.46 -16.93
CA GLU A 12 30.99 3.06 -15.63
C GLU A 12 29.89 2.94 -14.57
N GLY A 13 30.05 1.91 -13.72
CA GLY A 13 29.14 1.53 -12.66
C GLY A 13 28.99 2.62 -11.59
N ILE A 14 27.77 2.93 -11.26
CA ILE A 14 27.42 3.73 -10.08
C ILE A 14 27.33 2.76 -8.89
N HIS A 15 28.41 2.68 -8.12
CA HIS A 15 28.42 2.09 -6.79
C HIS A 15 27.88 3.10 -5.77
N GLY A 16 26.94 2.67 -4.91
CA GLY A 16 26.57 3.36 -3.67
C GLY A 16 25.15 3.86 -3.62
N GLY A 17 24.19 2.96 -3.41
CA GLY A 17 22.85 3.31 -2.95
C GLY A 17 22.91 3.79 -1.50
N GLN A 18 23.00 5.11 -1.28
CA GLN A 18 22.75 5.70 0.03
C GLN A 18 21.24 5.73 0.26
N PHE A 19 20.79 5.07 1.32
CA PHE A 19 19.42 5.18 1.80
C PHE A 19 19.16 6.61 2.25
N LEU A 20 18.19 7.26 1.63
CA LEU A 20 17.72 8.59 2.04
C LEU A 20 16.93 8.44 3.35
N SER A 21 17.29 9.23 4.35
CA SER A 21 16.56 9.30 5.62
C SER A 21 15.22 10.01 5.44
N ALA A 22 14.30 9.82 6.39
CA ALA A 22 13.00 10.53 6.40
C ALA A 22 13.14 12.07 6.32
N SER A 23 14.31 12.62 6.69
CA SER A 23 14.64 14.03 6.58
C SER A 23 14.93 14.47 5.13
N ASP A 24 15.47 13.57 4.31
CA ASP A 24 15.83 13.85 2.92
C ASP A 24 14.59 13.91 2.03
N PHE A 25 13.53 13.18 2.41
CA PHE A 25 12.24 13.20 1.72
C PHE A 25 11.52 14.56 1.83
N LYS A 26 11.69 15.27 2.97
CA LYS A 26 11.14 16.63 3.18
C LYS A 26 11.73 17.68 2.26
N LEU A 27 12.96 17.47 1.77
CA LEU A 27 13.69 18.43 0.91
C LEU A 27 13.37 18.30 -0.58
N LEU A 28 13.03 17.11 -1.06
CA LEU A 28 12.70 16.88 -2.48
C LEU A 28 11.32 17.43 -2.88
N TRP A 29 10.38 17.50 -1.95
CA TRP A 29 9.03 18.01 -2.19
C TRP A 29 8.94 19.54 -2.26
N ARG A 30 9.92 20.27 -1.73
CA ARG A 30 9.95 21.73 -1.73
C ARG A 30 10.41 22.39 -3.05
N ARG A 31 10.83 21.62 -4.07
CA ARG A 31 11.44 22.17 -5.30
C ARG A 31 10.56 22.16 -6.55
N ARG A 32 9.26 21.94 -6.47
CA ARG A 32 8.34 22.16 -7.59
C ARG A 32 7.19 23.07 -7.20
N ALA A 33 7.48 24.36 -7.09
CA ALA A 33 6.46 25.40 -7.18
C ALA A 33 6.32 25.79 -8.67
N PRO A 34 5.09 25.98 -9.20
CA PRO A 34 4.91 26.49 -10.55
C PRO A 34 5.33 27.96 -10.63
N SER A 35 6.01 28.31 -11.72
CA SER A 35 6.48 29.63 -12.07
C SER A 35 5.33 30.63 -12.26
N GLU A 36 5.61 31.87 -11.87
CA GLU A 36 4.79 33.05 -11.91
C GLU A 36 4.16 33.35 -13.29
N CYS A 37 2.91 33.80 -13.29
CA CYS A 37 2.26 34.38 -14.45
C CYS A 37 2.69 35.83 -14.63
N PRO A 38 3.03 36.32 -15.84
CA PRO A 38 3.26 37.71 -16.10
C PRO A 38 1.94 38.47 -16.27
N GLY A 39 1.92 39.71 -15.80
CA GLY A 39 0.75 40.56 -15.66
C GLY A 39 0.07 41.00 -16.96
N GLY A 40 -1.21 41.23 -16.86
CA GLY A 40 -2.09 41.86 -17.85
C GLY A 40 -3.46 42.14 -17.24
N SER A 41 -3.87 43.38 -17.34
CA SER A 41 -5.03 44.02 -16.74
C SER A 41 -6.40 43.49 -17.16
N GLY A 42 -7.31 43.30 -16.19
CA GLY A 42 -8.75 43.49 -16.31
C GLY A 42 -9.59 42.25 -16.47
N SER A 43 -10.27 41.88 -15.41
CA SER A 43 -11.71 41.62 -15.29
C SER A 43 -12.02 40.67 -14.09
N SER A 44 -13.16 40.86 -13.53
CA SER A 44 -13.70 40.57 -12.22
C SER A 44 -14.04 39.10 -11.90
N GLU A 45 -13.16 38.13 -12.13
CA GLU A 45 -13.44 36.69 -11.81
C GLU A 45 -12.33 35.96 -11.05
N CYS A 46 -11.36 36.68 -10.51
CA CYS A 46 -10.25 36.09 -9.74
C CYS A 46 -10.36 36.40 -8.24
N ARG A 47 -11.50 36.09 -7.62
CA ARG A 47 -11.65 36.14 -6.16
C ARG A 47 -12.26 34.85 -5.68
N GLN A 48 -11.43 33.83 -5.51
CA GLN A 48 -11.65 32.71 -4.56
C GLN A 48 -10.49 31.72 -4.65
N ASN A 49 -9.30 32.14 -4.25
CA ASN A 49 -8.24 31.24 -3.79
C ASN A 49 -7.41 31.98 -2.74
N GLN A 50 -8.00 32.19 -1.57
CA GLN A 50 -7.22 32.50 -0.38
C GLN A 50 -6.66 31.17 0.13
N VAL A 51 -5.35 30.98 -0.08
CA VAL A 51 -4.55 29.97 0.59
C VAL A 51 -4.55 30.28 2.08
N PHE A 52 -5.34 29.59 2.87
CA PHE A 52 -5.22 29.59 4.32
C PHE A 52 -3.92 28.89 4.71
N ARG A 53 -2.90 29.69 5.06
CA ARG A 53 -1.84 29.24 5.94
C ARG A 53 -2.42 29.21 7.36
N GLY A 54 -2.99 28.08 7.76
CA GLY A 54 -3.39 27.81 9.12
C GLY A 54 -2.43 26.78 9.70
N GLU A 55 -1.76 27.12 10.79
CA GLU A 55 -1.12 26.16 11.66
C GLU A 55 -2.17 25.13 12.08
N ALA A 56 -1.87 23.84 11.93
CA ALA A 56 -2.75 22.74 12.35
C ALA A 56 -2.93 22.81 13.88
N SER A 57 -3.93 23.56 14.32
CA SER A 57 -4.37 23.56 15.70
C SER A 57 -5.37 22.40 15.84
N GLY A 58 -5.28 21.63 16.94
CA GLY A 58 -5.99 20.37 17.24
C GLY A 58 -7.52 20.37 17.16
N LYS A 59 -8.13 21.15 16.26
CA LYS A 59 -9.59 21.25 16.05
C LYS A 59 -10.08 20.61 14.76
N ASP A 60 -9.20 20.20 13.84
CA ASP A 60 -9.62 19.61 12.57
C ASP A 60 -10.10 18.17 12.68
N TRP A 61 -9.95 17.55 13.84
CA TRP A 61 -10.51 16.23 14.19
C TRP A 61 -12.04 16.22 14.28
N LEU A 62 -12.67 17.37 14.45
CA LEU A 62 -14.13 17.51 14.52
C LEU A 62 -14.85 17.25 13.17
N VAL A 63 -14.11 17.23 12.05
CA VAL A 63 -14.70 16.94 10.73
C VAL A 63 -15.00 15.45 10.60
N VAL A 64 -14.16 14.58 11.20
CA VAL A 64 -14.37 13.12 11.16
C VAL A 64 -15.61 12.71 11.99
N GLU A 65 -15.88 13.38 13.12
CA GLU A 65 -17.08 13.12 13.93
C GLU A 65 -18.40 13.49 13.22
N ARG A 66 -18.38 14.43 12.26
CA ARG A 66 -19.61 14.84 11.55
C ARG A 66 -20.03 13.89 10.44
N LEU A 67 -19.06 13.20 9.79
CA LEU A 67 -19.34 12.32 8.66
C LEU A 67 -19.95 10.97 9.08
N GLY A 68 -19.75 10.55 10.32
CA GLY A 68 -20.28 9.29 10.84
C GLY A 68 -21.75 9.27 11.26
N LYS A 69 -22.45 10.43 11.23
CA LYS A 69 -23.81 10.52 11.82
C LYS A 69 -24.95 9.94 10.98
N ASP A 70 -24.75 9.81 9.68
CA ASP A 70 -25.77 9.31 8.74
C ASP A 70 -25.59 7.84 8.30
N MET A 71 -24.58 7.15 8.83
CA MET A 71 -24.30 5.75 8.48
C MET A 71 -25.08 4.80 9.37
N SER A 72 -25.53 3.66 8.81
CA SER A 72 -26.17 2.59 9.57
C SER A 72 -25.19 1.99 10.60
N GLU A 73 -25.68 1.60 11.78
CA GLU A 73 -24.88 1.01 12.85
C GLU A 73 -23.95 -0.14 12.39
N PRO A 74 -24.40 -1.08 11.52
CA PRO A 74 -23.52 -2.14 11.03
C PRO A 74 -22.30 -1.66 10.24
N ILE A 75 -22.41 -0.49 9.56
CA ILE A 75 -21.30 0.07 8.79
C ILE A 75 -20.34 0.86 9.68
N ARG A 76 -20.85 1.46 10.75
CA ARG A 76 -20.03 2.23 11.71
C ARG A 76 -19.00 1.39 12.44
N THR A 77 -19.30 0.14 12.72
CA THR A 77 -18.35 -0.81 13.34
C THR A 77 -17.04 -0.90 12.54
N PHE A 78 -17.11 -0.70 11.22
CA PHE A 78 -15.93 -0.72 10.35
C PHE A 78 -15.13 0.59 10.33
N LEU A 79 -15.37 1.49 11.27
CA LEU A 79 -14.57 2.68 11.57
C LEU A 79 -13.80 2.55 12.90
N GLU A 80 -14.04 1.50 13.65
CA GLU A 80 -13.48 1.34 15.00
C GLU A 80 -12.03 0.83 14.96
N ALA A 81 -11.26 1.21 16.00
CA ALA A 81 -9.94 0.63 16.25
C ALA A 81 -10.08 -0.84 16.66
N THR A 82 -9.10 -1.65 16.29
CA THR A 82 -8.96 -3.03 16.76
C THR A 82 -7.51 -3.28 17.18
N GLU A 83 -7.18 -4.51 17.57
CA GLU A 83 -5.82 -4.83 18.00
C GLU A 83 -4.77 -4.54 16.92
N TYR A 84 -5.06 -4.92 15.66
CA TYR A 84 -4.12 -4.74 14.55
C TYR A 84 -4.38 -3.48 13.73
N LEU A 85 -5.62 -3.00 13.74
CA LEU A 85 -6.01 -1.74 13.11
C LEU A 85 -5.95 -0.62 14.16
N ASP A 86 -4.76 -0.32 14.65
CA ASP A 86 -4.47 0.62 15.73
C ASP A 86 -4.54 2.09 15.23
N ILE A 87 -5.72 2.47 14.71
CA ILE A 87 -5.98 3.75 14.05
C ILE A 87 -5.72 4.98 14.93
N GLU A 88 -5.71 4.78 16.26
CA GLU A 88 -5.45 5.85 17.23
C GLU A 88 -3.95 6.09 17.43
N HIS A 89 -3.09 5.20 16.95
CA HIS A 89 -1.64 5.37 17.04
C HIS A 89 -1.18 6.60 16.24
N GLU A 90 -0.30 7.41 16.83
CA GLU A 90 0.15 8.68 16.25
C GLU A 90 0.70 8.52 14.83
N ALA A 91 1.54 7.51 14.59
CA ALA A 91 2.12 7.25 13.26
C ALA A 91 1.05 6.96 12.20
N VAL A 92 -0.02 6.20 12.56
CA VAL A 92 -1.11 5.88 11.63
C VAL A 92 -1.91 7.14 11.31
N ARG A 93 -2.19 7.97 12.32
CA ARG A 93 -2.90 9.24 12.14
C ARG A 93 -2.10 10.22 11.30
N GLU A 94 -0.80 10.37 11.57
CA GLU A 94 0.09 11.25 10.79
C GLU A 94 0.22 10.78 9.35
N PHE A 95 0.45 9.48 9.12
CA PHE A 95 0.51 8.90 7.79
C PHE A 95 -0.79 9.16 7.00
N THR A 96 -1.93 8.91 7.64
CA THR A 96 -3.25 9.13 7.04
C THR A 96 -3.44 10.59 6.67
N ALA A 97 -3.25 11.51 7.62
CA ALA A 97 -3.44 12.95 7.41
C ALA A 97 -2.55 13.48 6.28
N ASN A 98 -1.27 13.06 6.25
CA ASN A 98 -0.32 13.47 5.22
C ASN A 98 -0.70 12.93 3.83
N SER A 99 -1.21 11.70 3.77
CA SER A 99 -1.56 11.05 2.51
C SER A 99 -2.80 11.66 1.83
N ILE A 100 -3.76 12.16 2.61
CA ILE A 100 -5.04 12.67 2.08
C ILE A 100 -5.08 14.19 1.86
N ILE A 101 -3.96 14.90 2.04
CA ILE A 101 -3.91 16.37 1.87
C ILE A 101 -4.52 16.79 0.53
N GLY A 102 -5.57 17.64 0.58
CA GLY A 102 -6.26 18.15 -0.61
C GLY A 102 -7.26 17.18 -1.26
N ALA A 103 -7.52 16.01 -0.68
CA ALA A 103 -8.63 15.15 -1.09
C ALA A 103 -9.95 15.72 -0.56
N LEU A 104 -10.98 15.81 -1.44
CA LEU A 104 -12.26 16.40 -1.11
C LEU A 104 -13.35 15.35 -0.84
N THR A 105 -13.18 14.14 -1.38
CA THR A 105 -14.16 13.04 -1.28
C THR A 105 -13.54 11.81 -0.64
N ASP A 106 -14.39 10.88 -0.14
CA ASP A 106 -13.93 9.59 0.39
C ASP A 106 -13.22 8.76 -0.69
N ARG A 107 -13.69 8.84 -1.92
CA ARG A 107 -13.06 8.20 -3.08
C ARG A 107 -11.63 8.73 -3.29
N GLU A 108 -11.43 10.04 -3.33
CA GLU A 108 -10.09 10.63 -3.48
C GLU A 108 -9.18 10.28 -2.30
N ARG A 109 -9.70 10.27 -1.08
CA ARG A 109 -8.96 9.85 0.11
C ARG A 109 -8.50 8.39 -0.01
N ALA A 110 -9.42 7.49 -0.36
CA ALA A 110 -9.11 6.07 -0.54
C ALA A 110 -8.07 5.83 -1.63
N MET A 111 -8.20 6.49 -2.78
CA MET A 111 -7.21 6.39 -3.87
C MET A 111 -5.82 6.85 -3.43
N ARG A 112 -5.71 7.96 -2.69
CA ARG A 112 -4.42 8.46 -2.20
C ARG A 112 -3.80 7.55 -1.15
N LEU A 113 -4.60 7.04 -0.22
CA LEU A 113 -4.16 6.07 0.79
C LEU A 113 -3.69 4.78 0.14
N PHE A 114 -4.41 4.28 -0.87
CA PHE A 114 -3.99 3.11 -1.63
C PHE A 114 -2.60 3.31 -2.25
N VAL A 115 -2.39 4.42 -2.97
CA VAL A 115 -1.09 4.73 -3.59
C VAL A 115 0.01 4.90 -2.54
N ALA A 116 -0.29 5.55 -1.41
CA ALA A 116 0.67 5.74 -0.33
C ALA A 116 1.12 4.40 0.26
N VAL A 117 0.18 3.50 0.60
CA VAL A 117 0.51 2.17 1.13
C VAL A 117 1.21 1.32 0.08
N ARG A 118 0.73 1.34 -1.18
CA ARG A 118 1.34 0.56 -2.26
C ARG A 118 2.82 0.93 -2.44
N ASP A 119 3.15 2.23 -2.51
CA ASP A 119 4.46 2.69 -2.97
C ASP A 119 5.43 3.10 -1.84
N GLN A 120 4.93 3.48 -0.64
CA GLN A 120 5.80 3.87 0.48
C GLN A 120 6.20 2.68 1.37
N ILE A 121 5.40 1.59 1.37
CA ILE A 121 5.72 0.37 2.08
C ILE A 121 6.25 -0.65 1.08
N TRP A 122 7.54 -0.98 1.18
CA TRP A 122 8.18 -1.93 0.28
C TRP A 122 7.56 -3.33 0.41
N TYR A 123 7.23 -3.97 -0.72
CA TYR A 123 6.75 -5.34 -0.68
C TYR A 123 7.89 -6.31 -0.39
N ASP A 124 7.78 -7.07 0.69
CA ASP A 124 8.78 -8.05 1.12
C ASP A 124 8.08 -9.32 1.61
N PRO A 125 8.05 -10.39 0.82
CA PRO A 125 7.35 -11.64 1.17
C PRO A 125 8.06 -12.42 2.29
N TYR A 126 9.29 -12.03 2.64
CA TYR A 126 10.08 -12.68 3.69
C TYR A 126 9.79 -12.12 5.10
N GLN A 127 8.94 -11.09 5.21
CA GLN A 127 8.58 -10.45 6.50
C GLN A 127 7.45 -11.18 7.24
N VAL A 128 7.42 -12.51 7.18
CA VAL A 128 6.49 -13.29 7.99
C VAL A 128 7.07 -13.44 9.40
N SER A 129 6.27 -13.18 10.43
CA SER A 129 6.67 -13.21 11.83
C SER A 129 5.66 -13.99 12.67
N ASP A 130 6.11 -14.58 13.77
CA ASP A 130 5.30 -15.17 14.82
C ASP A 130 4.96 -14.17 15.94
N ASP A 131 5.58 -12.98 15.94
CA ASP A 131 5.26 -11.89 16.87
C ASP A 131 4.01 -11.12 16.37
N PRO A 132 2.88 -11.17 17.12
CA PRO A 132 1.66 -10.47 16.74
C PRO A 132 1.84 -8.96 16.60
N SER A 133 2.78 -8.36 17.32
CA SER A 133 3.01 -6.91 17.26
C SER A 133 3.46 -6.44 15.88
N HIS A 134 4.13 -7.30 15.11
CA HIS A 134 4.61 -7.01 13.76
C HIS A 134 3.48 -6.83 12.73
N TYR A 135 2.26 -7.20 13.09
CA TYR A 135 1.08 -7.08 12.22
C TYR A 135 0.26 -5.82 12.48
N ARG A 136 0.60 -5.01 13.48
CA ARG A 136 -0.08 -3.74 13.73
C ARG A 136 0.21 -2.72 12.64
N ALA A 137 -0.77 -1.91 12.26
CA ALA A 137 -0.59 -0.89 11.23
C ALA A 137 0.55 0.09 11.56
N SER A 138 0.71 0.46 12.84
CA SER A 138 1.82 1.30 13.32
C SER A 138 3.18 0.67 13.09
N HIS A 139 3.32 -0.64 13.34
CA HIS A 139 4.59 -1.35 13.12
C HIS A 139 4.94 -1.44 11.62
N VAL A 140 3.94 -1.64 10.75
CA VAL A 140 4.14 -1.65 9.28
C VAL A 140 4.74 -0.33 8.79
N LEU A 141 4.29 0.80 9.35
CA LEU A 141 4.86 2.12 9.06
C LEU A 141 6.30 2.27 9.55
N GLU A 142 6.60 1.77 10.74
CA GLU A 142 7.94 1.78 11.32
C GLU A 142 8.92 0.92 10.50
N ALA A 143 8.50 -0.29 10.14
CA ALA A 143 9.29 -1.23 9.36
C ALA A 143 9.54 -0.76 7.91
N GLY A 144 8.61 -0.01 7.32
CA GLY A 144 8.67 0.49 5.95
C GLY A 144 8.62 -0.62 4.88
N ARG A 145 8.41 -1.87 5.29
CA ARG A 145 8.34 -3.05 4.42
C ARG A 145 7.39 -4.09 5.00
N ALA A 146 6.66 -4.79 4.13
CA ALA A 146 5.72 -5.82 4.54
C ALA A 146 5.25 -6.65 3.34
N TYR A 147 4.73 -7.85 3.59
CA TYR A 147 4.02 -8.63 2.57
C TYR A 147 2.53 -8.22 2.49
N CYS A 148 1.74 -8.92 1.66
CA CYS A 148 0.36 -8.52 1.33
C CYS A 148 -0.55 -8.34 2.55
N VAL A 149 -0.45 -9.20 3.58
CA VAL A 149 -1.32 -9.18 4.76
C VAL A 149 -1.11 -7.90 5.59
N PRO A 150 0.10 -7.57 6.09
CA PRO A 150 0.29 -6.34 6.86
C PRO A 150 0.07 -5.07 6.01
N LYS A 151 0.34 -5.10 4.69
CA LYS A 151 0.00 -3.97 3.81
C LYS A 151 -1.51 -3.75 3.71
N ALA A 152 -2.32 -4.82 3.68
CA ALA A 152 -3.77 -4.71 3.75
C ALA A 152 -4.24 -4.19 5.12
N VAL A 153 -3.59 -4.61 6.23
CA VAL A 153 -3.84 -4.07 7.57
C VAL A 153 -3.61 -2.56 7.60
N LEU A 154 -2.48 -2.07 7.09
CA LEU A 154 -2.19 -0.64 7.07
C LEU A 154 -3.19 0.14 6.21
N LEU A 155 -3.56 -0.36 5.02
CA LEU A 155 -4.55 0.32 4.17
C LEU A 155 -5.91 0.38 4.85
N THR A 156 -6.36 -0.72 5.46
CA THR A 156 -7.63 -0.79 6.18
C THR A 156 -7.63 0.17 7.38
N ALA A 157 -6.55 0.19 8.18
CA ALA A 157 -6.41 1.12 9.30
C ALA A 157 -6.40 2.58 8.85
N ALA A 158 -5.63 2.92 7.81
CA ALA A 158 -5.57 4.28 7.29
C ALA A 158 -6.92 4.75 6.72
N CYS A 159 -7.67 3.87 6.05
CA CYS A 159 -9.03 4.18 5.59
C CYS A 159 -9.98 4.43 6.76
N ARG A 160 -9.97 3.58 7.81
CA ARG A 160 -10.76 3.81 9.04
C ARG A 160 -10.39 5.14 9.70
N ALA A 161 -9.11 5.44 9.83
CA ALA A 161 -8.62 6.71 10.38
C ALA A 161 -9.04 7.93 9.53
N ALA A 162 -9.25 7.76 8.22
CA ALA A 162 -9.77 8.77 7.31
C ALA A 162 -11.31 8.88 7.32
N GLY A 163 -12.02 8.07 8.13
CA GLY A 163 -13.48 8.03 8.18
C GLY A 163 -14.13 7.19 7.08
N ILE A 164 -13.38 6.36 6.38
CA ILE A 164 -13.87 5.44 5.35
C ILE A 164 -14.05 4.06 5.99
N PRO A 165 -15.27 3.50 6.08
CA PRO A 165 -15.48 2.17 6.61
C PRO A 165 -14.69 1.13 5.81
N ALA A 166 -13.91 0.32 6.52
CA ALA A 166 -13.01 -0.63 5.90
C ALA A 166 -12.88 -1.90 6.72
N ARG A 167 -12.69 -3.03 6.06
CA ARG A 167 -12.47 -4.35 6.66
C ARG A 167 -11.41 -5.10 5.88
N LEU A 168 -10.78 -6.06 6.54
CA LEU A 168 -9.80 -6.94 5.92
C LEU A 168 -10.50 -7.99 5.08
N GLY A 169 -9.89 -8.37 3.96
CA GLY A 169 -10.34 -9.48 3.16
C GLY A 169 -9.19 -10.39 2.78
N PHE A 170 -9.48 -11.67 2.58
CA PHE A 170 -8.45 -12.65 2.22
C PHE A 170 -8.92 -13.57 1.12
N ALA A 171 -7.96 -14.00 0.30
CA ALA A 171 -8.18 -14.97 -0.76
C ALA A 171 -6.95 -15.87 -0.92
N ASP A 172 -7.14 -17.07 -1.47
CA ASP A 172 -6.03 -17.87 -1.94
C ASP A 172 -5.78 -17.54 -3.40
N VAL A 173 -4.53 -17.23 -3.72
CA VAL A 173 -4.10 -16.73 -5.04
C VAL A 173 -2.93 -17.57 -5.54
N ARG A 174 -3.03 -18.11 -6.75
CA ARG A 174 -1.91 -18.76 -7.42
C ARG A 174 -1.09 -17.76 -8.18
N ASN A 175 0.23 -17.75 -7.95
CA ASN A 175 1.18 -16.90 -8.67
C ASN A 175 1.98 -17.74 -9.67
N HIS A 176 1.71 -17.56 -10.95
CA HIS A 176 2.37 -18.29 -12.02
C HIS A 176 3.78 -17.77 -12.35
N LEU A 177 4.17 -16.59 -11.82
CA LEU A 177 5.44 -15.91 -12.12
C LEU A 177 6.35 -15.74 -10.89
N GLN A 178 6.16 -16.55 -9.86
CA GLN A 178 7.03 -16.44 -8.68
C GLN A 178 8.48 -16.82 -9.00
N THR A 179 9.44 -16.19 -8.28
CA THR A 179 10.85 -16.52 -8.39
C THR A 179 11.16 -17.88 -7.78
N ASP A 180 12.26 -18.50 -8.21
CA ASP A 180 12.71 -19.79 -7.65
C ASP A 180 12.95 -19.70 -6.14
N SER A 181 13.57 -18.62 -5.65
CA SER A 181 13.81 -18.39 -4.22
C SER A 181 12.50 -18.31 -3.42
N LEU A 182 11.46 -17.66 -3.95
CA LEU A 182 10.16 -17.59 -3.30
C LEU A 182 9.46 -18.96 -3.34
N ARG A 183 9.59 -19.69 -4.43
CA ARG A 183 9.08 -21.06 -4.58
C ARG A 183 9.73 -22.01 -3.56
N GLU A 184 11.04 -21.92 -3.37
CA GLU A 184 11.76 -22.71 -2.35
C GLU A 184 11.27 -22.34 -0.94
N LEU A 185 11.14 -21.05 -0.62
CA LEU A 185 10.59 -20.58 0.65
C LEU A 185 9.19 -21.17 0.91
N MET A 186 8.37 -21.24 -0.12
CA MET A 186 7.01 -21.78 -0.04
C MET A 186 6.94 -23.30 -0.22
N SER A 187 8.04 -24.02 0.03
CA SER A 187 8.10 -25.50 -0.07
C SER A 187 7.65 -26.02 -1.44
N GLY A 188 7.93 -25.29 -2.50
CA GLY A 188 7.56 -25.64 -3.87
C GLY A 188 6.14 -25.22 -4.30
N SER A 189 5.35 -24.64 -3.41
CA SER A 189 3.97 -24.21 -3.71
C SER A 189 3.96 -22.93 -4.54
N ASP A 190 3.02 -22.83 -5.47
CA ASP A 190 2.66 -21.64 -6.22
C ASP A 190 1.40 -20.94 -5.66
N LEU A 191 0.76 -21.55 -4.66
CA LEU A 191 -0.47 -21.07 -4.03
C LEU A 191 -0.13 -20.21 -2.82
N PHE A 192 -0.53 -18.94 -2.86
CA PHE A 192 -0.44 -17.99 -1.75
C PHE A 192 -1.74 -18.04 -0.97
N VAL A 193 -1.74 -18.72 0.17
CA VAL A 193 -2.92 -18.77 1.07
C VAL A 193 -3.01 -17.44 1.84
N PHE A 194 -4.24 -17.01 2.12
CA PHE A 194 -4.50 -15.76 2.83
C PHE A 194 -3.87 -14.51 2.21
N HIS A 195 -3.85 -14.41 0.88
CA HIS A 195 -3.47 -13.14 0.24
C HIS A 195 -4.42 -12.02 0.69
N GLY A 196 -3.83 -10.97 1.31
CA GLY A 196 -4.59 -9.88 1.93
C GLY A 196 -5.02 -8.80 0.94
N TYR A 197 -6.25 -8.33 1.11
CA TYR A 197 -6.79 -7.11 0.48
C TYR A 197 -7.63 -6.31 1.48
N SER A 198 -7.90 -5.05 1.18
CA SER A 198 -8.85 -4.22 1.93
C SER A 198 -10.18 -4.15 1.19
N SER A 199 -11.31 -4.27 1.91
CA SER A 199 -12.65 -4.02 1.39
C SER A 199 -13.13 -2.68 1.95
N LEU A 200 -13.32 -1.68 1.08
CA LEU A 200 -13.58 -0.29 1.41
C LEU A 200 -15.01 0.08 1.04
N TYR A 201 -15.73 0.77 1.92
CA TYR A 201 -17.09 1.24 1.63
C TYR A 201 -17.06 2.66 1.09
N ILE A 202 -17.25 2.79 -0.21
CA ILE A 202 -17.15 4.04 -0.95
C ILE A 202 -18.43 4.23 -1.77
N ASP A 203 -19.04 5.41 -1.70
CA ASP A 203 -20.24 5.75 -2.47
C ASP A 203 -21.37 4.71 -2.38
N GLY A 204 -21.59 4.16 -1.18
CA GLY A 204 -22.68 3.21 -0.89
C GLY A 204 -22.41 1.75 -1.27
N ARG A 205 -21.18 1.38 -1.64
CA ARG A 205 -20.80 0.01 -2.02
C ARG A 205 -19.44 -0.40 -1.50
N TRP A 206 -19.24 -1.70 -1.35
CA TRP A 206 -17.95 -2.27 -1.01
C TRP A 206 -17.12 -2.48 -2.28
N VAL A 207 -15.87 -2.02 -2.27
CA VAL A 207 -14.88 -2.23 -3.34
C VAL A 207 -13.61 -2.83 -2.73
N LYS A 208 -12.97 -3.75 -3.45
CA LYS A 208 -11.74 -4.44 -3.01
C LYS A 208 -10.50 -3.69 -3.51
N ALA A 209 -9.47 -3.61 -2.68
CA ALA A 209 -8.21 -2.94 -3.02
C ALA A 209 -7.01 -3.71 -2.48
N THR A 210 -6.08 -4.10 -3.36
CA THR A 210 -4.87 -4.86 -3.04
C THR A 210 -3.62 -4.00 -3.23
N PRO A 211 -3.05 -3.38 -2.17
CA PRO A 211 -1.88 -2.51 -2.28
C PRO A 211 -0.55 -3.29 -2.20
N ALA A 212 -0.50 -4.53 -2.72
CA ALA A 212 0.63 -5.43 -2.48
C ALA A 212 1.92 -4.95 -3.14
N PHE A 213 2.02 -4.99 -4.47
CA PHE A 213 3.26 -4.72 -5.19
C PHE A 213 3.49 -3.24 -5.43
N ASN A 214 4.67 -2.76 -5.06
CA ASN A 214 5.13 -1.41 -5.36
C ASN A 214 5.31 -1.19 -6.86
N ARG A 215 5.20 0.05 -7.31
CA ARG A 215 5.43 0.43 -8.70
C ARG A 215 6.83 0.02 -9.20
N GLU A 216 7.88 0.20 -8.37
CA GLU A 216 9.24 -0.20 -8.73
C GLU A 216 9.38 -1.71 -8.87
N LEU A 217 8.75 -2.48 -7.98
CA LEU A 217 8.72 -3.94 -8.07
C LEU A 217 8.01 -4.40 -9.35
N CYS A 218 6.86 -3.81 -9.65
CA CYS A 218 6.12 -4.09 -10.88
C CYS A 218 6.97 -3.81 -12.13
N ALA A 219 7.72 -2.70 -12.14
CA ALA A 219 8.61 -2.37 -13.25
C ALA A 219 9.73 -3.40 -13.46
N ARG A 220 10.30 -3.95 -12.36
CA ARG A 220 11.30 -5.01 -12.41
C ARG A 220 10.77 -6.30 -13.03
N PHE A 221 9.52 -6.65 -12.73
CA PHE A 221 8.87 -7.87 -13.27
C PHE A 221 8.17 -7.67 -14.60
N GLY A 222 8.17 -6.46 -15.16
CA GLY A 222 7.47 -6.18 -16.42
C GLY A 222 5.95 -6.31 -16.30
N VAL A 223 5.39 -6.18 -15.09
CA VAL A 223 3.94 -6.22 -14.81
C VAL A 223 3.42 -4.81 -14.56
N PRO A 224 2.19 -4.48 -14.98
CA PRO A 224 1.60 -3.19 -14.64
C PRO A 224 1.30 -3.12 -13.14
N PRO A 225 1.52 -1.97 -12.47
CA PRO A 225 1.08 -1.80 -11.09
C PRO A 225 -0.45 -1.83 -11.03
N VAL A 226 -0.99 -2.35 -9.92
CA VAL A 226 -2.43 -2.26 -9.65
C VAL A 226 -2.78 -0.80 -9.39
N GLU A 227 -3.72 -0.26 -10.16
CA GLU A 227 -4.27 1.08 -9.98
C GLU A 227 -5.66 0.97 -9.36
N PHE A 228 -6.02 1.94 -8.49
CA PHE A 228 -7.28 1.97 -7.78
C PHE A 228 -8.00 3.28 -8.06
N ASP A 229 -9.21 3.21 -8.62
CA ASP A 229 -10.03 4.36 -8.97
C ASP A 229 -11.13 4.68 -7.93
N GLY A 230 -11.21 3.87 -6.86
CA GLY A 230 -12.23 3.98 -5.81
C GLY A 230 -13.63 3.57 -6.26
N GLU A 231 -13.75 3.01 -7.45
CA GLU A 231 -15.01 2.62 -8.06
C GLU A 231 -15.06 1.14 -8.40
N HIS A 232 -14.01 0.58 -8.94
CA HIS A 232 -13.91 -0.82 -9.31
C HIS A 232 -12.95 -1.56 -8.38
N ASP A 233 -13.12 -2.88 -8.29
CA ASP A 233 -12.20 -3.74 -7.56
C ASP A 233 -10.79 -3.65 -8.16
N ALA A 234 -9.81 -3.32 -7.33
CA ALA A 234 -8.40 -3.26 -7.69
C ALA A 234 -7.66 -4.47 -7.12
N LEU A 235 -7.76 -5.59 -7.82
CA LEU A 235 -7.14 -6.87 -7.50
C LEU A 235 -5.88 -7.08 -8.34
N MET A 236 -5.05 -8.06 -7.97
CA MET A 236 -3.86 -8.41 -8.75
C MET A 236 -4.26 -8.84 -10.17
N HIS A 237 -3.47 -8.39 -11.16
CA HIS A 237 -3.74 -8.69 -12.56
C HIS A 237 -3.63 -10.18 -12.88
N ALA A 238 -4.63 -10.72 -13.56
CA ALA A 238 -4.63 -12.12 -14.01
C ALA A 238 -3.56 -12.40 -15.07
N PHE A 239 -3.18 -11.39 -15.85
CA PHE A 239 -2.18 -11.49 -16.91
C PHE A 239 -1.21 -10.31 -16.88
N THR A 240 0.00 -10.55 -17.36
CA THR A 240 0.99 -9.52 -17.65
C THR A 240 0.64 -8.76 -18.94
N ALA A 241 1.39 -7.71 -19.25
CA ALA A 241 1.17 -6.91 -20.45
C ALA A 241 1.36 -7.70 -21.78
N ASP A 242 2.19 -8.75 -21.75
CA ASP A 242 2.43 -9.64 -22.90
C ASP A 242 1.46 -10.83 -22.97
N GLY A 243 0.48 -10.91 -22.04
CA GLY A 243 -0.55 -11.94 -22.00
C GLY A 243 -0.13 -13.23 -21.26
N THR A 244 1.00 -13.24 -20.58
CA THR A 244 1.40 -14.36 -19.70
C THR A 244 0.51 -14.40 -18.46
N GLN A 245 0.03 -15.58 -18.07
CA GLN A 245 -0.77 -15.75 -16.85
C GLN A 245 0.07 -15.38 -15.62
N HIS A 246 -0.51 -14.54 -14.74
CA HIS A 246 0.18 -14.03 -13.55
C HIS A 246 -0.53 -14.49 -12.28
N MET A 247 -1.64 -13.85 -11.90
CA MET A 247 -2.34 -14.13 -10.66
C MET A 247 -3.72 -14.72 -10.91
N GLU A 248 -4.03 -15.84 -10.24
CA GLU A 248 -5.30 -16.52 -10.31
C GLU A 248 -5.93 -16.59 -8.92
N TYR A 249 -7.09 -15.95 -8.71
CA TYR A 249 -7.85 -16.06 -7.46
C TYR A 249 -8.57 -17.40 -7.42
N VAL A 250 -8.13 -18.28 -6.51
CA VAL A 250 -8.61 -19.68 -6.42
C VAL A 250 -9.76 -19.82 -5.43
N ARG A 251 -9.68 -19.10 -4.29
CA ARG A 251 -10.66 -19.18 -3.21
C ARG A 251 -10.81 -17.83 -2.52
N ASP A 252 -12.04 -17.36 -2.35
CA ASP A 252 -12.36 -16.24 -1.44
C ASP A 252 -12.51 -16.80 -0.02
N ARG A 253 -11.73 -16.26 0.93
CA ARG A 253 -11.80 -16.63 2.36
C ARG A 253 -12.70 -15.70 3.15
N GLY A 254 -13.29 -14.70 2.49
CA GLY A 254 -14.21 -13.75 3.09
C GLY A 254 -13.55 -12.52 3.66
N VAL A 255 -14.32 -11.80 4.47
CA VAL A 255 -13.93 -10.51 5.08
C VAL A 255 -14.04 -10.58 6.61
N PHE A 256 -13.19 -9.81 7.29
CA PHE A 256 -13.00 -9.84 8.73
C PHE A 256 -12.93 -8.41 9.27
N ASP A 257 -13.42 -8.23 10.49
CA ASP A 257 -13.42 -6.93 11.17
C ASP A 257 -12.02 -6.56 11.70
N ASP A 258 -11.25 -7.58 12.08
CA ASP A 258 -9.83 -7.49 12.46
C ASP A 258 -9.04 -8.64 11.83
N LEU A 259 -7.72 -8.67 12.04
CA LEU A 259 -6.83 -9.67 11.47
C LEU A 259 -7.01 -11.03 12.16
N PRO A 260 -7.40 -12.09 11.45
CA PRO A 260 -7.48 -13.46 12.01
C PRO A 260 -6.08 -14.11 12.05
N LEU A 261 -5.12 -13.47 12.78
CA LEU A 261 -3.71 -13.82 12.73
C LEU A 261 -3.43 -15.28 13.06
N ALA A 262 -4.08 -15.83 14.09
CA ALA A 262 -3.87 -17.22 14.50
C ALA A 262 -4.24 -18.22 13.39
N GLU A 263 -5.31 -17.96 12.66
CA GLU A 263 -5.72 -18.75 11.50
C GLU A 263 -4.73 -18.63 10.35
N ILE A 264 -4.31 -17.38 10.04
CA ILE A 264 -3.30 -17.11 9.00
C ILE A 264 -2.00 -17.85 9.29
N LEU A 265 -1.45 -17.71 10.50
CA LEU A 265 -0.19 -18.36 10.87
C LEU A 265 -0.30 -19.90 10.81
N THR A 266 -1.45 -20.44 11.22
CA THR A 266 -1.71 -21.90 11.14
C THR A 266 -1.69 -22.37 9.69
N GLU A 267 -2.36 -21.66 8.79
CA GLU A 267 -2.41 -22.02 7.37
C GLU A 267 -1.04 -21.84 6.68
N LEU A 268 -0.29 -20.77 7.01
CA LEU A 268 1.07 -20.57 6.49
C LEU A 268 2.01 -21.71 6.94
N GLN A 269 1.90 -22.13 8.21
CA GLN A 269 2.66 -23.26 8.72
C GLN A 269 2.28 -24.57 8.03
N LEU A 270 0.99 -24.80 7.82
CA LEU A 270 0.48 -26.05 7.19
C LEU A 270 0.93 -26.14 5.72
N HIS A 271 0.85 -25.03 4.98
CA HIS A 271 1.11 -25.01 3.54
C HIS A 271 2.59 -24.87 3.18
N TYR A 272 3.37 -24.17 3.98
CA TYR A 272 4.77 -23.84 3.62
C TYR A 272 5.80 -24.36 4.62
N GLY A 273 5.37 -24.89 5.76
CA GLY A 273 6.29 -25.25 6.85
C GLY A 273 7.04 -24.03 7.40
N LEU A 274 6.57 -22.83 7.02
CA LEU A 274 7.13 -21.57 7.47
C LEU A 274 6.68 -21.34 8.89
N LEU A 275 7.58 -21.00 9.70
CA LEU A 275 7.42 -20.21 10.90
C LEU A 275 8.23 -20.81 12.04
N THR A 276 8.97 -19.97 12.61
CA THR A 276 9.84 -20.05 13.77
C THR A 276 11.31 -20.27 13.39
N GLY A 277 12.04 -19.16 13.24
CA GLY A 277 13.49 -19.12 13.34
C GLY A 277 14.30 -19.40 12.08
N ALA A 278 13.70 -19.41 10.90
CA ALA A 278 14.49 -19.29 9.69
C ALA A 278 15.05 -17.86 9.64
N SER A 279 16.33 -17.71 9.97
CA SER A 279 17.07 -16.48 9.70
C SER A 279 16.79 -16.11 8.24
N THR A 280 16.14 -14.98 8.02
CA THR A 280 15.94 -14.42 6.68
C THR A 280 17.27 -14.48 5.97
N PRO A 281 17.41 -15.15 4.81
CA PRO A 281 18.65 -15.06 4.04
C PRO A 281 18.92 -13.58 3.82
N ALA A 282 20.17 -13.15 4.00
CA ALA A 282 20.56 -11.79 3.66
C ALA A 282 20.24 -11.61 2.18
N VAL A 283 19.18 -10.87 1.90
CA VAL A 283 18.62 -10.72 0.54
C VAL A 283 19.53 -9.79 -0.23
N SER A 284 20.61 -10.34 -0.80
CA SER A 284 21.39 -9.66 -1.85
C SER A 284 20.68 -9.76 -3.22
N ASP A 285 19.72 -10.69 -3.37
CA ASP A 285 19.01 -10.96 -4.62
C ASP A 285 17.48 -10.86 -4.42
N ALA A 286 17.05 -9.83 -3.69
CA ALA A 286 15.64 -9.54 -3.54
C ALA A 286 15.06 -9.09 -4.88
N PHE A 287 14.00 -9.79 -5.29
CA PHE A 287 12.99 -9.34 -6.23
C PHE A 287 13.41 -8.26 -7.21
#